data_652d8c7143c4c15efa6928604fcbeef9
#
_entry.id   652d8c7143c4c15efa6928604fcbeef9
#
_cell.length_a   1.000
_cell.length_b   1.000
_cell.length_c   1.000
_cell.angle_alpha   90.00
_cell.angle_beta   90.00
_cell.angle_gamma   90.00
#
_symmetry.space_group_name_H-M   'P 1'
#
loop_
_entity.id
_entity.type
_entity.pdbx_description
1 polymer ?
#
loop_
_entity_poly.entity_id
_entity_poly.type
_entity_poly.pdbx_seq_one_letter_code
_entity_poly.pdbx_strand_id
1 'polypeptide(L)'
;MSTVTPEHYCYFYDEDAFEEEGRPGFRRRVILGERLELWFWRITGGTGGSVIHHHPANEQIGIIVRGQLDFRIGDPADQTRVTLKPGDVYLANANVWHGDSNFIGDDELGEVWILDVFAPPRTVNGVTP
;
A
#
# COMPACT_ATOMS: atom_id res chain seq x y z
N MET A 1 4.93 30.01 -11.70
CA MET A 1 5.99 29.05 -11.39
C MET A 1 5.52 28.15 -10.25
N SER A 2 5.48 26.88 -10.47
CA SER A 2 5.04 25.96 -9.42
C SER A 2 6.15 25.74 -8.41
N THR A 3 5.78 25.66 -7.13
CA THR A 3 6.70 25.33 -6.05
C THR A 3 6.61 23.83 -5.78
N VAL A 4 7.74 23.17 -5.84
CA VAL A 4 7.83 21.75 -5.48
C VAL A 4 8.19 21.67 -4.01
N THR A 5 7.38 20.96 -3.24
CA THR A 5 7.57 20.77 -1.80
C THR A 5 7.78 19.30 -1.50
N PRO A 6 8.22 18.93 -0.28
CA PRO A 6 8.37 17.51 0.09
C PRO A 6 7.11 16.67 -0.11
N GLU A 7 5.93 17.27 -0.14
CA GLU A 7 4.67 16.55 -0.39
C GLU A 7 4.51 16.11 -1.84
N HIS A 8 5.32 16.64 -2.77
CA HIS A 8 5.23 16.33 -4.18
C HIS A 8 6.14 15.17 -4.61
N TYR A 9 6.97 14.65 -3.71
CA TYR A 9 7.87 13.54 -4.03
C TYR A 9 8.19 12.70 -2.80
N CYS A 10 8.67 11.49 -3.03
CA CYS A 10 9.06 10.57 -1.97
C CYS A 10 10.30 9.79 -2.40
N TYR A 11 11.27 9.73 -1.51
CA TYR A 11 12.43 8.85 -1.68
C TYR A 11 12.26 7.68 -0.72
N PHE A 12 12.10 6.47 -1.25
CA PHE A 12 11.90 5.28 -0.41
C PHE A 12 13.08 5.02 0.53
N TYR A 13 14.29 5.42 0.15
CA TYR A 13 15.47 5.23 0.98
C TYR A 13 15.64 6.27 2.09
N ASP A 14 14.81 7.29 2.14
CA ASP A 14 14.82 8.28 3.21
C ASP A 14 13.92 7.79 4.35
N GLU A 15 14.52 7.10 5.31
CA GLU A 15 13.78 6.54 6.45
C GLU A 15 13.03 7.59 7.26
N ASP A 16 13.60 8.79 7.39
CA ASP A 16 13.01 9.86 8.19
C ASP A 16 11.71 10.41 7.59
N ALA A 17 11.46 10.13 6.32
CA ALA A 17 10.23 10.55 5.64
C ALA A 17 9.04 9.65 5.96
N PHE A 18 9.27 8.50 6.62
CA PHE A 18 8.23 7.51 6.89
C PHE A 18 7.89 7.47 8.37
N GLU A 19 6.59 7.47 8.69
CA GLU A 19 6.09 7.42 10.06
C GLU A 19 5.29 6.15 10.29
N GLU A 20 5.36 5.61 11.52
CA GLU A 20 4.54 4.46 11.88
C GLU A 20 3.06 4.81 11.76
N GLU A 21 2.30 3.86 11.21
CA GLU A 21 0.86 4.02 11.01
C GLU A 21 0.14 2.72 11.34
N GLY A 22 -0.72 2.80 12.33
CA GLY A 22 -1.54 1.68 12.77
C GLY A 22 -0.82 0.76 13.72
N ARG A 23 0.11 -0.04 13.26
CA ARG A 23 0.78 -1.03 14.09
C ARG A 23 2.31 -1.04 13.85
N PRO A 24 3.08 -1.59 14.82
CA PRO A 24 4.53 -1.62 14.71
C PRO A 24 5.02 -2.28 13.41
N GLY A 25 6.03 -1.66 12.79
CA GLY A 25 6.62 -2.15 11.56
C GLY A 25 5.94 -1.67 10.29
N PHE A 26 4.81 -0.99 10.39
CA PHE A 26 4.12 -0.37 9.25
C PHE A 26 4.45 1.12 9.24
N ARG A 27 5.31 1.54 8.33
CA ARG A 27 5.71 2.94 8.18
C ARG A 27 5.24 3.46 6.84
N ARG A 28 4.69 4.66 6.83
CA ARG A 28 4.02 5.22 5.67
C ARG A 28 4.41 6.67 5.43
N ARG A 29 4.45 7.04 4.16
CA ARG A 29 4.43 8.42 3.70
C ARG A 29 3.26 8.60 2.74
N VAL A 30 2.54 9.71 2.90
CA VAL A 30 1.37 10.03 2.07
C VAL A 30 1.66 11.23 1.20
N ILE A 31 1.30 11.14 -0.08
CA ILE A 31 1.25 12.28 -0.99
C ILE A 31 -0.18 12.38 -1.48
N LEU A 32 -0.82 13.51 -1.15
CA LEU A 32 -2.22 13.76 -1.48
C LEU A 32 -2.34 14.68 -2.68
N GLY A 33 -2.96 14.18 -3.74
CA GLY A 33 -3.33 14.96 -4.92
C GLY A 33 -4.79 15.39 -4.86
N GLU A 34 -5.26 16.03 -5.92
CA GLU A 34 -6.66 16.43 -6.03
C GLU A 34 -7.59 15.25 -6.32
N ARG A 35 -7.14 14.33 -7.17
CA ARG A 35 -7.96 13.21 -7.69
C ARG A 35 -7.44 11.84 -7.31
N LEU A 36 -6.29 11.79 -6.65
CA LEU A 36 -5.68 10.55 -6.20
C LEU A 36 -4.86 10.79 -4.95
N GLU A 37 -4.56 9.71 -4.26
CA GLU A 37 -3.73 9.71 -3.08
C GLU A 37 -2.74 8.58 -3.19
N LEU A 38 -1.48 8.85 -2.83
CA LEU A 38 -0.39 7.88 -2.90
C LEU A 38 0.06 7.56 -1.49
N TRP A 39 0.09 6.27 -1.16
CA TRP A 39 0.64 5.78 0.10
C TRP A 39 1.87 4.95 -0.21
N PHE A 40 3.01 5.43 0.26
CA PHE A 40 4.28 4.73 0.16
C PHE A 40 4.50 4.00 1.47
N TRP A 41 4.62 2.67 1.40
CA TRP A 41 4.82 1.84 2.58
C TRP A 41 6.21 1.25 2.62
N ARG A 42 6.83 1.32 3.82
CA ARG A 42 7.97 0.49 4.19
C ARG A 42 7.51 -0.39 5.35
N ILE A 43 7.41 -1.68 5.11
CA ILE A 43 6.83 -2.63 6.06
C ILE A 43 7.91 -3.62 6.47
N THR A 44 8.08 -3.83 7.77
CA THR A 44 9.01 -4.82 8.30
C THR A 44 8.52 -6.22 7.92
N GLY A 45 9.39 -7.01 7.30
CA GLY A 45 9.06 -8.39 6.94
C GLY A 45 8.77 -9.23 8.16
N GLY A 46 7.94 -10.25 7.97
CA GLY A 46 7.52 -11.13 9.05
C GLY A 46 6.35 -10.61 9.87
N THR A 47 5.87 -9.39 9.60
CA THR A 47 4.63 -8.91 10.21
C THR A 47 3.44 -9.65 9.64
N GLY A 48 2.41 -9.86 10.45
CA GLY A 48 1.21 -10.54 9.98
C GLY A 48 0.46 -9.75 8.92
N GLY A 49 -0.38 -10.43 8.16
CA GLY A 49 -1.15 -9.83 7.10
C GLY A 49 -2.23 -8.87 7.57
N SER A 50 -2.84 -8.17 6.65
CA SER A 50 -3.97 -7.29 6.92
C SER A 50 -5.28 -8.07 6.91
N VAL A 51 -6.29 -7.49 7.59
CA VAL A 51 -7.65 -8.01 7.51
C VAL A 51 -8.16 -7.82 6.09
N ILE A 52 -8.84 -8.83 5.55
CA ILE A 52 -9.46 -8.67 4.25
C ILE A 52 -10.56 -7.61 4.33
N HIS A 53 -10.57 -6.72 3.36
CA HIS A 53 -11.46 -5.56 3.35
C HIS A 53 -11.76 -5.13 1.92
N HIS A 54 -12.67 -4.17 1.78
CA HIS A 54 -12.96 -3.54 0.49
C HIS A 54 -13.22 -2.05 0.70
N HIS A 55 -13.07 -1.29 -0.38
CA HIS A 55 -13.31 0.16 -0.36
C HIS A 55 -14.49 0.45 -1.29
N PRO A 56 -15.62 0.92 -0.74
CA PRO A 56 -16.82 1.15 -1.56
C PRO A 56 -16.69 2.32 -2.54
N ALA A 57 -15.83 3.30 -2.23
CA ALA A 57 -15.72 4.52 -3.03
C ALA A 57 -14.37 4.67 -3.74
N ASN A 58 -13.41 3.81 -3.48
CA ASN A 58 -12.06 3.95 -4.01
C ASN A 58 -11.67 2.76 -4.86
N GLU A 59 -10.95 3.07 -5.92
CA GLU A 59 -10.15 2.11 -6.66
C GLU A 59 -8.73 2.15 -6.10
N GLN A 60 -8.07 1.01 -6.01
CA GLN A 60 -6.72 0.90 -5.47
C GLN A 60 -5.82 0.11 -6.40
N ILE A 61 -4.64 0.65 -6.68
CA ILE A 61 -3.57 -0.06 -7.37
C ILE A 61 -2.40 -0.16 -6.41
N GLY A 62 -1.83 -1.35 -6.27
CA GLY A 62 -0.62 -1.55 -5.50
C GLY A 62 0.53 -2.01 -6.39
N ILE A 63 1.69 -1.42 -6.19
CA ILE A 63 2.92 -1.75 -6.92
C ILE A 63 3.95 -2.19 -5.91
N ILE A 64 4.49 -3.40 -6.09
CA ILE A 64 5.52 -3.92 -5.21
C ILE A 64 6.86 -3.37 -5.67
N VAL A 65 7.56 -2.68 -4.78
CA VAL A 65 8.85 -2.04 -5.08
C VAL A 65 10.02 -2.88 -4.56
N ARG A 66 9.85 -3.53 -3.40
CA ARG A 66 10.90 -4.32 -2.74
C ARG A 66 10.25 -5.41 -1.89
N GLY A 67 10.91 -6.55 -1.74
CA GLY A 67 10.39 -7.66 -0.97
C GLY A 67 9.31 -8.42 -1.72
N GLN A 68 8.50 -9.16 -0.99
CA GLN A 68 7.47 -10.01 -1.56
C GLN A 68 6.20 -9.92 -0.75
N LEU A 69 5.07 -9.90 -1.43
CA LEU A 69 3.75 -9.84 -0.82
C LEU A 69 2.93 -11.05 -1.22
N ASP A 70 2.45 -11.79 -0.22
CA ASP A 70 1.41 -12.79 -0.45
C ASP A 70 0.06 -12.09 -0.31
N PHE A 71 -0.73 -12.10 -1.36
CA PHE A 71 -1.92 -11.26 -1.51
C PHE A 71 -3.15 -12.10 -1.77
N ARG A 72 -4.27 -11.67 -1.18
CA ARG A 72 -5.59 -12.30 -1.38
C ARG A 72 -6.51 -11.30 -2.06
N ILE A 73 -7.23 -11.76 -3.08
CA ILE A 73 -8.19 -10.93 -3.80
C ILE A 73 -9.43 -11.75 -4.16
N GLY A 74 -10.60 -11.12 -4.04
CA GLY A 74 -11.87 -11.73 -4.37
C GLY A 74 -12.76 -11.93 -3.16
N ASP A 75 -13.95 -12.46 -3.40
CA ASP A 75 -14.96 -12.71 -2.35
C ASP A 75 -14.37 -13.54 -1.21
N PRO A 76 -14.64 -13.19 0.06
CA PRO A 76 -14.12 -13.95 1.20
C PRO A 76 -14.40 -15.46 1.15
N ALA A 77 -15.46 -15.88 0.47
CA ALA A 77 -15.79 -17.29 0.32
C ALA A 77 -15.02 -17.98 -0.80
N ASP A 78 -14.38 -17.23 -1.71
CA ASP A 78 -13.69 -17.77 -2.88
C ASP A 78 -12.56 -16.86 -3.32
N GLN A 79 -11.53 -16.76 -2.48
CA GLN A 79 -10.41 -15.88 -2.72
C GLN A 79 -9.34 -16.51 -3.61
N THR A 80 -8.80 -15.69 -4.51
CA THR A 80 -7.57 -16.02 -5.21
C THR A 80 -6.38 -15.54 -4.37
N ARG A 81 -5.36 -16.39 -4.26
CA ARG A 81 -4.11 -16.06 -3.58
C ARG A 81 -2.98 -15.98 -4.60
N VAL A 82 -2.23 -14.90 -4.56
CA VAL A 82 -1.10 -14.67 -5.47
C VAL A 82 0.11 -14.20 -4.70
N THR A 83 1.29 -14.47 -5.23
CA THR A 83 2.55 -13.95 -4.72
C THR A 83 3.01 -12.84 -5.65
N LEU A 84 3.22 -11.65 -5.10
CA LEU A 84 3.65 -10.48 -5.85
C LEU A 84 5.08 -10.12 -5.47
N LYS A 85 5.91 -9.89 -6.47
CA LYS A 85 7.33 -9.56 -6.35
C LYS A 85 7.61 -8.18 -6.91
N PRO A 86 8.81 -7.61 -6.73
CA PRO A 86 9.13 -6.28 -7.25
C PRO A 86 8.78 -6.13 -8.73
N GLY A 87 8.02 -5.08 -9.03
CA GLY A 87 7.50 -4.82 -10.37
C GLY A 87 6.11 -5.37 -10.62
N ASP A 88 5.61 -6.26 -9.78
CA ASP A 88 4.25 -6.78 -9.91
C ASP A 88 3.23 -5.80 -9.35
N VAL A 89 2.02 -5.87 -9.87
CA VAL A 89 0.95 -4.92 -9.59
C VAL A 89 -0.34 -5.68 -9.29
N TYR A 90 -1.14 -5.13 -8.39
CA TYR A 90 -2.54 -5.56 -8.25
C TYR A 90 -3.48 -4.38 -8.43
N LEU A 91 -4.70 -4.68 -8.85
CA LEU A 91 -5.80 -3.72 -8.95
C LEU A 91 -6.98 -4.24 -8.14
N ALA A 92 -7.45 -3.44 -7.20
CA ALA A 92 -8.70 -3.68 -6.49
C ALA A 92 -9.68 -2.58 -6.86
N ASN A 93 -10.61 -2.89 -7.74
CA ASN A 93 -11.71 -1.97 -8.09
C ASN A 93 -12.59 -1.73 -6.86
N ALA A 94 -13.43 -0.69 -6.92
CA ALA A 94 -14.37 -0.42 -5.83
C ALA A 94 -15.16 -1.68 -5.46
N ASN A 95 -15.29 -1.93 -4.16
CA ASN A 95 -15.96 -3.09 -3.58
C ASN A 95 -15.29 -4.45 -3.80
N VAL A 96 -14.11 -4.51 -4.40
CA VAL A 96 -13.39 -5.77 -4.53
C VAL A 96 -12.65 -6.07 -3.23
N TRP A 97 -12.96 -7.21 -2.63
CA TRP A 97 -12.31 -7.66 -1.40
C TRP A 97 -10.84 -7.98 -1.66
N HIS A 98 -9.97 -7.52 -0.78
CA HIS A 98 -8.54 -7.76 -0.86
C HIS A 98 -7.87 -7.66 0.51
N GLY A 99 -6.68 -8.19 0.61
CA GLY A 99 -5.86 -8.10 1.82
C GLY A 99 -4.54 -8.83 1.66
N ASP A 100 -3.58 -8.42 2.46
CA ASP A 100 -2.27 -9.03 2.49
C ASP A 100 -2.28 -10.24 3.42
N SER A 101 -1.72 -11.36 2.98
CA SER A 101 -1.60 -12.55 3.80
C SER A 101 -0.30 -12.57 4.57
N ASN A 102 0.79 -12.12 3.94
CA ASN A 102 2.11 -12.20 4.51
C ASN A 102 3.05 -11.21 3.83
N PHE A 103 3.94 -10.61 4.62
CA PHE A 103 4.98 -9.70 4.13
C PHE A 103 6.33 -10.39 4.29
N ILE A 104 7.01 -10.65 3.18
CA ILE A 104 8.32 -11.30 3.17
C ILE A 104 9.36 -10.26 2.81
N GLY A 105 10.16 -9.85 3.79
CA GLY A 105 11.21 -8.85 3.61
C GLY A 105 12.30 -9.32 2.65
N ASP A 106 12.93 -8.36 1.98
CA ASP A 106 14.07 -8.65 1.12
C ASP A 106 15.31 -9.02 1.94
N ASP A 107 16.33 -9.54 1.28
CA ASP A 107 17.56 -10.00 1.94
C ASP A 107 18.43 -8.84 2.47
N GLU A 108 18.30 -7.66 1.88
CA GLU A 108 19.16 -6.52 2.22
C GLU A 108 18.65 -5.75 3.44
N LEU A 109 17.36 -5.41 3.45
CA LEU A 109 16.76 -4.57 4.49
C LEU A 109 15.76 -5.31 5.36
N GLY A 110 15.32 -6.49 4.95
CA GLY A 110 14.27 -7.21 5.66
C GLY A 110 12.91 -6.50 5.56
N GLU A 111 12.67 -5.75 4.51
CA GLU A 111 11.48 -4.92 4.34
C GLU A 111 10.73 -5.24 3.07
N VAL A 112 9.44 -4.90 3.07
CA VAL A 112 8.59 -4.87 1.89
C VAL A 112 8.21 -3.42 1.63
N TRP A 113 8.41 -2.96 0.41
CA TRP A 113 8.04 -1.62 -0.01
C TRP A 113 6.92 -1.70 -1.02
N ILE A 114 5.84 -0.97 -0.75
CA ILE A 114 4.65 -0.96 -1.60
C ILE A 114 4.25 0.48 -1.88
N LEU A 115 3.89 0.75 -3.13
CA LEU A 115 3.24 1.99 -3.50
C LEU A 115 1.76 1.69 -3.75
N ASP A 116 0.89 2.23 -2.90
CA ASP A 116 -0.55 2.16 -3.10
C ASP A 116 -1.07 3.47 -3.67
N VAL A 117 -1.89 3.38 -4.70
CA VAL A 117 -2.54 4.52 -5.33
C VAL A 117 -4.05 4.37 -5.16
N PHE A 118 -4.69 5.38 -4.61
CA PHE A 118 -6.15 5.42 -4.40
C PHE A 118 -6.77 6.53 -5.24
N ALA A 119 -7.85 6.24 -5.92
CA ALA A 119 -8.63 7.21 -6.66
C ALA A 119 -10.12 6.92 -6.46
N PRO A 120 -10.91 7.89 -6.01
CA PRO A 120 -10.50 9.19 -5.48
C PRO A 120 -9.73 9.07 -4.16
N PRO A 121 -9.19 10.19 -3.64
CA PRO A 121 -8.45 10.17 -2.38
C PRO A 121 -9.29 9.64 -1.21
N ARG A 122 -8.68 8.81 -0.37
CA ARG A 122 -9.36 8.23 0.80
C ARG A 122 -9.50 9.26 1.91
N THR A 123 -8.44 10.02 2.16
CA THR A 123 -8.37 10.96 3.27
C THR A 123 -9.37 12.09 3.13
N VAL A 124 -9.46 12.68 1.94
CA VAL A 124 -10.32 13.83 1.67
C VAL A 124 -11.80 13.47 1.74
N ASN A 125 -12.16 12.29 1.28
CA ASN A 125 -13.56 11.87 1.21
C ASN A 125 -14.07 11.26 2.51
N GLY A 126 -13.22 11.17 3.53
CA GLY A 126 -13.59 10.53 4.78
C GLY A 126 -13.93 9.05 4.63
N VAL A 127 -13.55 8.45 3.52
CA VAL A 127 -13.82 7.03 3.26
C VAL A 127 -12.73 6.22 3.93
N THR A 128 -13.12 5.45 4.93
CA THR A 128 -12.23 4.48 5.56
C THR A 128 -12.61 3.08 5.10
N PRO A 129 -11.65 2.18 5.02
CA PRO A 129 -11.92 0.80 4.67
C PRO A 129 -12.83 0.11 5.66
#